data_6ec1ddfd82cad629bbc77f3760d12638
#
_entry.id   6ec1ddfd82cad629bbc77f3760d12638
#
_cell.length_a   1.000
_cell.length_b   1.000
_cell.length_c   1.000
_cell.angle_alpha   90.00
_cell.angle_beta   90.00
_cell.angle_gamma   90.00
#
_symmetry.space_group_name_H-M   'P 1'
#
loop_
_entity.id
_entity.type
_entity.pdbx_description
1 polymer ?
#
loop_
_entity_poly.entity_id
_entity_poly.type
_entity_poly.pdbx_seq_one_letter_code
_entity_poly.pdbx_strand_id
1 'polypeptide(L)'
;RDRSVSRGLGDVYKRQKETVSTKKTAKAERTGSTGRIELPLCLNPLDRPRQMVSSEHGKEAITEYQIISESERITSESENTFNESNRIDESERSINESRKYTRIIFYPLTGRTHQLRVHAAHPEGLGCPILGDELYGKKADRLYLHAEYIEFRHPIYGDILCIQKEADFHKKI
;
A
#
# COMPACT_ATOMS: atom_id res chain seq x y z
N ARG A 1 7.10 -1.35 -27.26
CA ARG A 1 8.36 -1.94 -26.75
C ARG A 1 8.37 -1.75 -25.26
N ASP A 2 7.97 -2.81 -24.59
CA ASP A 2 7.95 -2.89 -23.14
C ASP A 2 9.40 -2.98 -22.64
N ARG A 3 9.98 -1.86 -22.26
CA ARG A 3 11.27 -1.85 -21.58
C ARG A 3 11.01 -2.11 -20.10
N SER A 4 10.82 -3.37 -19.75
CA SER A 4 10.96 -3.76 -18.35
C SER A 4 12.43 -3.57 -17.96
N VAL A 5 12.71 -2.54 -17.18
CA VAL A 5 14.04 -2.20 -16.67
C VAL A 5 14.64 -3.28 -15.74
N SER A 6 13.90 -4.36 -15.49
CA SER A 6 14.29 -5.43 -14.59
C SER A 6 15.09 -6.59 -15.21
N ARG A 7 15.40 -6.56 -16.52
CA ARG A 7 16.20 -7.61 -17.16
C ARG A 7 17.70 -7.40 -16.97
N GLY A 8 18.20 -7.48 -15.80
CA GLY A 8 19.64 -7.38 -15.52
C GLY A 8 19.93 -6.98 -14.08
N LEU A 9 18.90 -6.73 -13.27
CA LEU A 9 19.04 -6.33 -11.88
C LEU A 9 18.68 -7.44 -10.89
N GLY A 10 18.37 -8.67 -11.36
CA GLY A 10 17.97 -9.77 -10.48
C GLY A 10 19.01 -10.08 -9.38
N ASP A 11 20.28 -9.93 -9.68
CA ASP A 11 21.38 -10.15 -8.74
C ASP A 11 21.82 -8.88 -8.00
N VAL A 12 21.28 -7.71 -8.36
CA VAL A 12 21.68 -6.41 -7.81
C VAL A 12 20.85 -6.04 -6.59
N TYR A 13 19.57 -6.45 -6.54
CA TYR A 13 18.68 -6.18 -5.40
C TYR A 13 18.71 -7.33 -4.40
N LYS A 14 19.22 -7.08 -3.21
CA LYS A 14 19.18 -8.07 -2.11
C LYS A 14 17.99 -7.87 -1.18
N ARG A 15 17.55 -6.64 -0.98
CA ARG A 15 16.46 -6.33 -0.05
C ARG A 15 15.80 -5.00 -0.38
N GLN A 16 14.48 -5.00 -0.39
CA GLN A 16 13.66 -3.80 -0.47
C GLN A 16 12.58 -3.84 0.62
N LYS A 17 12.29 -2.69 1.21
CA LYS A 17 11.25 -2.51 2.22
C LYS A 17 10.42 -1.31 1.85
N GLU A 18 9.11 -1.50 1.76
CA GLU A 18 8.16 -0.43 1.44
C GLU A 18 7.10 -0.32 2.52
N THR A 19 6.86 0.88 3.00
CA THR A 19 5.86 1.16 4.03
C THR A 19 4.58 1.68 3.37
N VAL A 20 3.46 1.14 3.81
CA VAL A 20 2.14 1.41 3.25
C VAL A 20 1.14 1.68 4.36
N SER A 21 0.18 2.55 4.11
CA SER A 21 -1.01 2.73 4.92
C SER A 21 -2.24 2.24 4.17
N THR A 22 -3.03 1.35 4.79
CA THR A 22 -4.26 0.78 4.21
C THR A 22 -5.42 0.90 5.19
N LYS A 23 -6.66 0.82 4.71
CA LYS A 23 -7.82 0.66 5.59
C LYS A 23 -7.83 -0.74 6.21
N LYS A 24 -8.28 -0.85 7.45
CA LYS A 24 -8.37 -2.13 8.16
C LYS A 24 -9.31 -3.11 7.45
N THR A 25 -8.87 -4.34 7.28
CA THR A 25 -9.70 -5.48 6.89
C THR A 25 -9.63 -6.59 7.92
N ALA A 26 -10.62 -7.46 7.94
CA ALA A 26 -10.70 -8.61 8.85
C ALA A 26 -9.45 -9.53 8.83
N LYS A 27 -8.71 -9.53 7.72
CA LYS A 27 -7.49 -10.33 7.55
C LYS A 27 -6.24 -9.68 8.17
N ALA A 28 -6.30 -8.37 8.49
CA ALA A 28 -5.18 -7.56 9.00
C ALA A 28 -5.30 -7.28 10.52
N GLU A 29 -5.86 -8.19 11.31
CA GLU A 29 -6.31 -7.91 12.68
C GLU A 29 -5.25 -7.97 13.78
N ARG A 30 -3.97 -8.20 13.47
CA ARG A 30 -2.94 -8.32 14.53
C ARG A 30 -1.67 -7.57 14.18
N THR A 31 -1.35 -6.54 14.95
CA THR A 31 -0.03 -5.91 14.96
C THR A 31 1.06 -6.97 15.16
N GLY A 32 2.11 -6.90 14.34
CA GLY A 32 3.22 -7.87 14.37
C GLY A 32 3.00 -9.13 13.52
N SER A 33 1.79 -9.35 12.96
CA SER A 33 1.58 -10.48 12.07
C SER A 33 2.31 -10.31 10.73
N THR A 34 2.83 -11.42 10.22
CA THR A 34 3.49 -11.51 8.92
C THR A 34 2.68 -12.39 7.99
N GLY A 35 2.88 -12.19 6.70
CA GLY A 35 2.24 -13.04 5.70
C GLY A 35 2.93 -12.94 4.35
N ARG A 36 2.43 -13.73 3.39
CA ARG A 36 2.95 -13.83 2.04
C ARG A 36 1.79 -13.86 1.05
N ILE A 37 1.95 -13.14 -0.05
CA ILE A 37 0.98 -13.03 -1.15
C ILE A 37 1.67 -13.51 -2.41
N GLU A 38 1.06 -14.50 -3.06
CA GLU A 38 1.52 -15.10 -4.32
C GLU A 38 0.38 -15.03 -5.33
N LEU A 39 0.30 -13.93 -6.07
CA LEU A 39 -0.75 -13.70 -7.05
C LEU A 39 -0.10 -13.31 -8.40
N PRO A 40 -0.15 -14.18 -9.41
CA PRO A 40 0.47 -13.90 -10.70
C PRO A 40 -0.22 -12.73 -11.40
N LEU A 41 0.58 -11.81 -11.95
CA LEU A 41 0.11 -10.54 -12.49
C LEU A 41 0.34 -10.42 -13.99
N CYS A 42 -0.64 -9.87 -14.70
CA CYS A 42 -0.53 -9.44 -16.10
C CYS A 42 -1.22 -8.09 -16.30
N LEU A 43 -0.92 -7.48 -17.45
CA LEU A 43 -1.62 -6.26 -17.86
C LEU A 43 -3.10 -6.57 -18.13
N ASN A 44 -4.01 -5.76 -17.61
CA ASN A 44 -5.41 -5.84 -17.99
C ASN A 44 -5.60 -5.20 -19.39
N PRO A 45 -5.92 -5.96 -20.42
CA PRO A 45 -6.04 -5.42 -21.78
C PRO A 45 -7.25 -4.49 -21.96
N LEU A 46 -8.28 -4.68 -21.12
CA LEU A 46 -9.55 -3.92 -21.18
C LEU A 46 -9.53 -2.66 -20.33
N ASP A 47 -8.60 -2.53 -19.38
CA ASP A 47 -8.55 -1.42 -18.44
C ASP A 47 -7.10 -0.98 -18.16
N ARG A 48 -6.45 -0.42 -19.16
CA ARG A 48 -5.09 0.11 -19.05
C ARG A 48 -5.07 1.43 -18.25
N PRO A 49 -4.07 1.67 -17.39
CA PRO A 49 -2.82 0.93 -17.18
C PRO A 49 -2.91 -0.13 -16.08
N ARG A 50 -4.12 -0.56 -15.65
CA ARG A 50 -4.28 -1.51 -14.55
C ARG A 50 -3.67 -2.88 -14.85
N GLN A 51 -3.15 -3.51 -13.80
CA GLN A 51 -2.76 -4.92 -13.80
C GLN A 51 -3.89 -5.75 -13.18
N MET A 52 -3.96 -7.02 -13.53
CA MET A 52 -4.92 -7.97 -12.99
C MET A 52 -4.22 -9.26 -12.57
N VAL A 53 -4.86 -10.00 -11.67
CA VAL A 53 -4.44 -11.35 -11.31
C VAL A 53 -4.94 -12.33 -12.38
N SER A 54 -4.05 -13.17 -12.85
CA SER A 54 -4.38 -14.23 -13.83
C SER A 54 -3.45 -15.41 -13.63
N SER A 55 -4.02 -16.58 -13.36
CA SER A 55 -3.27 -17.84 -13.26
C SER A 55 -2.75 -18.31 -14.62
N GLU A 56 -3.42 -17.97 -15.71
CA GLU A 56 -3.10 -18.44 -17.07
C GLU A 56 -2.04 -17.55 -17.75
N HIS A 57 -2.19 -16.23 -17.65
CA HIS A 57 -1.34 -15.28 -18.37
C HIS A 57 -0.45 -14.44 -17.43
N GLY A 58 -0.62 -14.58 -16.13
CA GLY A 58 0.12 -13.82 -15.13
C GLY A 58 1.56 -14.30 -14.99
N LYS A 59 2.46 -13.34 -14.78
CA LYS A 59 3.83 -13.63 -14.36
C LYS A 59 3.86 -13.73 -12.84
N GLU A 60 4.62 -14.69 -12.33
CA GLU A 60 4.82 -14.86 -10.89
C GLU A 60 5.12 -13.53 -10.20
N ALA A 61 4.39 -13.25 -9.13
CA ALA A 61 4.56 -12.09 -8.29
C ALA A 61 4.41 -12.48 -6.82
N ILE A 62 5.43 -12.22 -6.04
CA ILE A 62 5.54 -12.64 -4.65
C ILE A 62 5.88 -11.44 -3.79
N THR A 63 5.09 -11.22 -2.73
CA THR A 63 5.29 -10.15 -1.75
C THR A 63 5.11 -10.71 -0.35
N GLU A 64 6.12 -10.57 0.48
CA GLU A 64 5.98 -10.77 1.93
C GLU A 64 5.58 -9.47 2.59
N TYR A 65 4.89 -9.54 3.73
CA TYR A 65 4.46 -8.35 4.45
C TYR A 65 4.50 -8.54 5.96
N GLN A 66 4.59 -7.41 6.66
CA GLN A 66 4.50 -7.33 8.12
C GLN A 66 3.58 -6.18 8.52
N ILE A 67 2.64 -6.45 9.40
CA ILE A 67 1.76 -5.42 10.00
C ILE A 67 2.49 -4.78 11.17
N ILE A 68 2.70 -3.47 11.12
CA ILE A 68 3.48 -2.73 12.12
C ILE A 68 2.59 -2.11 13.18
N SER A 69 1.52 -1.44 12.78
CA SER A 69 0.63 -0.76 13.70
C SER A 69 -0.75 -0.59 13.09
N GLU A 70 -1.73 -0.50 13.97
CA GLU A 70 -3.07 -0.02 13.65
C GLU A 70 -3.24 1.34 14.31
N SER A 71 -3.70 2.35 13.57
CA SER A 71 -4.04 3.66 14.10
C SER A 71 -5.51 3.97 13.84
N GLU A 72 -6.15 4.54 14.84
CA GLU A 72 -7.47 5.14 14.69
C GLU A 72 -7.26 6.64 14.53
N ARG A 73 -7.76 7.22 13.45
CA ARG A 73 -7.83 8.66 13.33
C ARG A 73 -9.03 9.13 14.15
N ILE A 74 -8.77 9.68 15.31
CA ILE A 74 -9.75 10.48 16.04
C ILE A 74 -9.85 11.76 15.22
N THR A 75 -10.95 11.97 14.52
CA THR A 75 -11.28 13.31 14.02
C THR A 75 -11.46 14.16 15.25
N SER A 76 -10.53 15.10 15.50
CA SER A 76 -10.68 16.10 16.52
C SER A 76 -12.00 16.83 16.27
N GLU A 77 -12.94 16.65 17.18
CA GLU A 77 -14.12 17.50 17.25
C GLU A 77 -13.60 18.93 17.36
N SER A 78 -13.89 19.76 16.38
CA SER A 78 -13.85 21.19 16.57
C SER A 78 -14.82 21.49 17.70
N GLU A 79 -14.30 22.07 18.79
CA GLU A 79 -15.09 22.63 19.90
C GLU A 79 -16.10 23.59 19.29
N ASN A 80 -17.32 23.11 19.03
CA ASN A 80 -18.45 23.98 18.78
C ASN A 80 -19.02 24.41 20.11
N THR A 81 -18.67 25.63 20.50
CA THR A 81 -19.40 26.47 21.47
C THR A 81 -20.92 26.29 21.25
N PHE A 82 -21.55 25.87 22.33
CA PHE A 82 -23.00 25.82 22.44
C PHE A 82 -23.61 27.18 22.08
N ASN A 83 -24.38 27.20 20.97
CA ASN A 83 -25.43 28.19 20.79
C ASN A 83 -26.72 27.43 20.48
N GLU A 84 -27.62 27.52 21.47
CA GLU A 84 -29.02 27.12 21.37
C GLU A 84 -29.73 27.84 20.20
N SER A 85 -30.35 27.09 19.34
CA SER A 85 -31.35 27.44 18.33
C SER A 85 -30.89 27.15 16.90
N ASN A 86 -31.16 25.93 16.42
CA ASN A 86 -31.78 25.74 15.11
C ASN A 86 -32.07 24.25 14.85
N ARG A 87 -33.24 24.02 14.27
CA ARG A 87 -33.76 22.71 13.84
C ARG A 87 -32.72 22.01 12.97
N ILE A 88 -32.23 20.84 13.42
CA ILE A 88 -31.29 20.02 12.68
C ILE A 88 -32.09 19.22 11.64
N ASP A 89 -31.83 19.49 10.38
CA ASP A 89 -32.28 18.70 9.27
C ASP A 89 -31.64 17.30 9.36
N GLU A 90 -32.45 16.25 9.32
CA GLU A 90 -32.00 14.84 9.50
C GLU A 90 -31.10 14.31 8.37
N SER A 91 -30.77 15.12 7.37
CA SER A 91 -29.92 14.74 6.23
C SER A 91 -28.41 14.87 6.47
N GLU A 92 -27.96 15.47 7.59
CA GLU A 92 -26.54 15.65 7.92
C GLU A 92 -26.08 14.83 9.14
N ARG A 93 -26.60 13.63 9.32
CA ARG A 93 -25.90 12.64 10.14
C ARG A 93 -24.68 12.15 9.37
N SER A 94 -23.68 13.01 9.26
CA SER A 94 -22.32 12.60 8.91
C SER A 94 -21.87 11.58 9.95
N ILE A 95 -21.98 10.32 9.57
CA ILE A 95 -21.47 9.19 10.35
C ILE A 95 -19.99 9.45 10.53
N ASN A 96 -19.59 9.85 11.74
CA ASN A 96 -18.18 9.91 12.18
C ASN A 96 -17.65 8.48 12.25
N GLU A 97 -17.46 7.86 11.06
CA GLU A 97 -16.71 6.61 10.96
C GLU A 97 -15.26 6.93 11.33
N SER A 98 -14.89 6.56 12.54
CA SER A 98 -13.48 6.52 12.93
C SER A 98 -12.73 5.65 11.92
N ARG A 99 -11.99 6.30 11.02
CA ARG A 99 -11.28 5.60 9.94
C ARG A 99 -10.05 4.95 10.53
N LYS A 100 -10.06 3.63 10.62
CA LYS A 100 -8.92 2.83 11.06
C LYS A 100 -7.98 2.62 9.89
N TYR A 101 -6.70 2.89 10.09
CA TYR A 101 -5.65 2.64 9.12
C TYR A 101 -4.68 1.60 9.67
N THR A 102 -4.15 0.78 8.78
CA THR A 102 -3.14 -0.22 9.11
C THR A 102 -1.85 0.14 8.38
N ARG A 103 -0.76 0.21 9.11
CA ARG A 103 0.58 0.40 8.57
C ARG A 103 1.21 -0.95 8.31
N ILE A 104 1.68 -1.15 7.08
CA ILE A 104 2.23 -2.41 6.60
C ILE A 104 3.59 -2.15 5.96
N ILE A 105 4.55 -3.03 6.24
CA ILE A 105 5.80 -3.11 5.51
C ILE A 105 5.69 -4.24 4.51
N PHE A 106 6.00 -3.94 3.25
CA PHE A 106 6.14 -4.93 2.19
C PHE A 106 7.59 -5.26 1.89
N TYR A 107 7.85 -6.53 1.63
CA TYR A 107 9.12 -7.05 1.15
C TYR A 107 8.86 -7.75 -0.19
N PRO A 108 8.91 -7.01 -1.33
CA PRO A 108 8.69 -7.60 -2.64
C PRO A 108 9.87 -8.51 -3.03
N LEU A 109 9.58 -9.78 -3.28
CA LEU A 109 10.57 -10.74 -3.78
C LEU A 109 10.67 -10.72 -5.30
N THR A 110 9.64 -10.21 -5.96
CA THR A 110 9.56 -9.94 -7.40
C THR A 110 9.17 -8.48 -7.63
N GLY A 111 9.42 -7.93 -8.82
CA GLY A 111 9.14 -6.53 -9.16
C GLY A 111 8.22 -6.39 -10.38
N ARG A 112 6.95 -6.75 -10.27
CA ARG A 112 5.98 -6.56 -11.35
C ARG A 112 5.35 -5.17 -11.28
N THR A 113 4.92 -4.66 -12.43
CA THR A 113 4.18 -3.39 -12.51
C THR A 113 2.99 -3.42 -11.58
N HIS A 114 2.81 -2.38 -10.77
CA HIS A 114 1.76 -2.25 -9.76
C HIS A 114 1.64 -3.40 -8.75
N GLN A 115 2.66 -4.25 -8.59
CA GLN A 115 2.60 -5.46 -7.78
C GLN A 115 2.01 -5.21 -6.39
N LEU A 116 2.58 -4.30 -5.61
CA LEU A 116 2.13 -4.04 -4.23
C LEU A 116 0.71 -3.46 -4.19
N ARG A 117 0.36 -2.63 -5.17
CA ARG A 117 -0.97 -2.02 -5.28
C ARG A 117 -2.05 -3.08 -5.54
N VAL A 118 -1.78 -4.03 -6.46
CA VAL A 118 -2.70 -5.14 -6.74
C VAL A 118 -2.74 -6.11 -5.57
N HIS A 119 -1.60 -6.51 -5.02
CA HIS A 119 -1.53 -7.43 -3.87
C HIS A 119 -2.26 -6.87 -2.64
N ALA A 120 -2.22 -5.56 -2.42
CA ALA A 120 -2.98 -4.91 -1.35
C ALA A 120 -4.49 -4.92 -1.65
N ALA A 121 -4.89 -4.58 -2.88
CA ALA A 121 -6.30 -4.40 -3.23
C ALA A 121 -7.06 -5.69 -3.48
N HIS A 122 -6.39 -6.74 -4.00
CA HIS A 122 -7.03 -7.98 -4.41
C HIS A 122 -7.61 -8.76 -3.21
N PRO A 123 -8.82 -9.34 -3.31
CA PRO A 123 -9.43 -10.08 -2.19
C PRO A 123 -8.60 -11.26 -1.69
N GLU A 124 -7.89 -11.95 -2.58
CA GLU A 124 -6.97 -13.06 -2.23
C GLU A 124 -5.64 -12.55 -1.66
N GLY A 125 -5.32 -11.26 -1.81
CA GLY A 125 -4.22 -10.58 -1.15
C GLY A 125 -4.62 -10.05 0.22
N LEU A 126 -4.44 -8.74 0.47
CA LEU A 126 -4.90 -8.10 1.70
C LEU A 126 -6.39 -7.74 1.66
N GLY A 127 -7.01 -7.65 0.48
CA GLY A 127 -8.37 -7.17 0.29
C GLY A 127 -8.57 -5.71 0.72
N CYS A 128 -7.50 -4.94 0.77
CA CYS A 128 -7.49 -3.59 1.31
C CYS A 128 -6.58 -2.67 0.48
N PRO A 129 -7.14 -1.86 -0.43
CA PRO A 129 -6.35 -0.96 -1.25
C PRO A 129 -5.50 0.00 -0.42
N ILE A 130 -4.35 0.37 -0.96
CA ILE A 130 -3.49 1.39 -0.39
C ILE A 130 -4.25 2.72 -0.33
N LEU A 131 -4.10 3.44 0.77
CA LEU A 131 -4.71 4.77 0.92
C LEU A 131 -4.22 5.70 -0.20
N GLY A 132 -5.16 6.37 -0.87
CA GLY A 132 -4.87 7.28 -1.97
C GLY A 132 -4.56 6.61 -3.31
N ASP A 133 -4.72 5.29 -3.41
CA ASP A 133 -4.59 4.57 -4.67
C ASP A 133 -5.81 4.82 -5.56
N GLU A 134 -5.66 5.68 -6.57
CA GLU A 134 -6.75 6.02 -7.50
C GLU A 134 -7.06 4.93 -8.54
N LEU A 135 -6.15 3.98 -8.76
CA LEU A 135 -6.38 2.89 -9.72
C LEU A 135 -7.09 1.69 -9.09
N TYR A 136 -6.73 1.32 -7.86
CA TYR A 136 -7.23 0.11 -7.21
C TYR A 136 -8.06 0.39 -5.96
N GLY A 137 -8.20 1.67 -5.57
CA GLY A 137 -8.91 2.09 -4.38
C GLY A 137 -9.62 3.41 -4.54
N LYS A 138 -9.44 4.31 -3.58
CA LYS A 138 -10.03 5.65 -3.55
C LYS A 138 -8.92 6.70 -3.52
N LYS A 139 -9.03 7.71 -4.40
CA LYS A 139 -8.14 8.86 -4.44
C LYS A 139 -8.13 9.60 -3.09
N ALA A 140 -6.94 10.05 -2.68
CA ALA A 140 -6.72 10.97 -1.58
C ALA A 140 -5.74 12.07 -2.02
N ASP A 141 -5.14 12.79 -1.08
CA ASP A 141 -4.14 13.82 -1.34
C ASP A 141 -2.87 13.26 -2.01
N ARG A 142 -2.51 12.01 -1.70
CA ARG A 142 -1.39 11.28 -2.29
C ARG A 142 -1.61 9.76 -2.22
N LEU A 143 -0.79 9.02 -2.96
CA LEU A 143 -0.63 7.58 -2.75
C LEU A 143 0.28 7.35 -1.53
N TYR A 144 -0.23 6.69 -0.49
CA TYR A 144 0.50 6.38 0.75
C TYR A 144 1.32 5.10 0.61
N LEU A 145 2.20 5.08 -0.38
CA LEU A 145 3.19 4.05 -0.67
C LEU A 145 4.56 4.72 -0.76
N HIS A 146 5.53 4.24 0.00
CA HIS A 146 6.87 4.82 0.09
C HIS A 146 7.94 3.72 0.07
N ALA A 147 8.94 3.88 -0.79
CA ALA A 147 10.14 3.05 -0.79
C ALA A 147 11.05 3.49 0.36
N GLU A 148 11.00 2.75 1.47
CA GLU A 148 11.71 3.12 2.71
C GLU A 148 13.16 2.66 2.74
N TYR A 149 13.45 1.51 2.13
CA TYR A 149 14.78 0.90 2.15
C TYR A 149 15.06 0.18 0.86
N ILE A 150 16.29 0.33 0.36
CA ILE A 150 16.82 -0.45 -0.74
C ILE A 150 18.28 -0.78 -0.49
N GLU A 151 18.66 -2.03 -0.74
CA GLU A 151 20.05 -2.51 -0.69
C GLU A 151 20.39 -3.15 -2.03
N PHE A 152 21.49 -2.76 -2.63
CA PHE A 152 21.94 -3.32 -3.88
C PHE A 152 23.48 -3.23 -4.02
N ARG A 153 24.03 -4.05 -4.87
CA ARG A 153 25.45 -4.00 -5.22
C ARG A 153 25.68 -2.94 -6.30
N HIS A 154 26.63 -2.03 -6.04
CA HIS A 154 26.99 -1.00 -7.02
C HIS A 154 27.49 -1.67 -8.32
N PRO A 155 26.92 -1.33 -9.50
CA PRO A 155 27.19 -2.08 -10.75
C PRO A 155 28.62 -1.95 -11.26
N ILE A 156 29.35 -0.90 -10.87
CA ILE A 156 30.74 -0.65 -11.30
C ILE A 156 31.73 -1.07 -10.21
N TYR A 157 31.54 -0.60 -8.98
CA TYR A 157 32.51 -0.79 -7.90
C TYR A 157 32.31 -2.08 -7.11
N GLY A 158 31.13 -2.70 -7.21
CA GLY A 158 30.84 -3.96 -6.52
C GLY A 158 30.49 -3.83 -5.04
N ASP A 159 30.61 -2.65 -4.47
CA ASP A 159 30.26 -2.38 -3.06
C ASP A 159 28.76 -2.50 -2.81
N ILE A 160 28.39 -2.86 -1.59
CA ILE A 160 26.98 -2.88 -1.17
C ILE A 160 26.57 -1.46 -0.78
N LEU A 161 25.54 -0.95 -1.45
CA LEU A 161 24.92 0.32 -1.13
C LEU A 161 23.60 0.08 -0.41
N CYS A 162 23.40 0.79 0.70
CA CYS A 162 22.15 0.81 1.45
C CYS A 162 21.60 2.25 1.44
N ILE A 163 20.38 2.42 0.98
CA ILE A 163 19.68 3.70 1.00
C ILE A 163 18.42 3.55 1.84
N GLN A 164 18.28 4.40 2.84
CA GLN A 164 17.11 4.42 3.72
C GLN A 164 16.54 5.82 3.82
N LYS A 165 15.23 5.91 3.71
CA LYS A 165 14.45 7.14 3.90
C LYS A 165 13.14 6.79 4.56
N GLU A 166 12.91 7.25 5.77
CA GLU A 166 11.62 7.06 6.45
C GLU A 166 10.49 7.78 5.71
N ALA A 167 9.30 7.17 5.75
CA ALA A 167 8.12 7.77 5.19
C ALA A 167 7.69 9.00 6.02
N ASP A 168 7.44 10.13 5.37
CA ASP A 168 7.05 11.38 6.00
C ASP A 168 5.59 11.44 6.48
N PHE A 169 4.77 10.49 6.05
CA PHE A 169 3.35 10.43 6.38
C PHE A 169 3.04 9.76 7.73
N HIS A 170 4.03 9.23 8.44
CA HIS A 170 3.85 8.63 9.77
C HIS A 170 3.31 9.61 10.81
N LYS A 171 3.55 10.91 10.60
CA LYS A 171 3.15 11.98 11.52
C LYS A 171 1.78 12.57 11.19
N LYS A 172 1.16 12.16 10.07
CA LYS A 172 -0.10 12.76 9.56
C LYS A 172 -1.31 11.83 9.59
N ILE A 173 -1.12 10.58 10.04
CA ILE A 173 -2.18 9.56 10.09
C ILE A 173 -2.39 9.12 11.53
#